data_7613eccccb7a88f452f226f5d3f348b0
#
_entry.id   7613eccccb7a88f452f226f5d3f348b0
#
_cell.length_a   1.000
_cell.length_b   1.000
_cell.length_c   1.000
_cell.angle_alpha   90.00
_cell.angle_beta   90.00
_cell.angle_gamma   90.00
#
_symmetry.space_group_name_H-M   'P 1'
#
loop_
_entity.id
_entity.type
_entity.pdbx_description
1 polymer ?
#
loop_
_entity_poly.entity_id
_entity_poly.type
_entity_poly.pdbx_seq_one_letter_code
_entity_poly.pdbx_strand_id
1 'polypeptide(L)' 'KAFKLTPTELRVLLAIVEVGGVPEVATALGVADTTVRTHVNRLFEKTGVKRQADLVKLVAGYATPLAR' A
#
# COMPACT_ATOMS: atom_id res chain seq x y z
N LYS A 1 15.71 -1.10 3.20
CA LYS A 1 15.63 -2.25 3.19
C LYS A 1 14.31 -2.81 2.92
N ALA A 2 14.18 -3.95 2.64
CA ALA A 2 12.96 -4.55 2.20
C ALA A 2 12.05 -4.85 3.35
N PHE A 3 10.74 -4.76 3.15
CA PHE A 3 9.79 -5.08 4.17
C PHE A 3 9.20 -6.46 3.91
N LYS A 4 9.72 -7.23 3.00
CA LYS A 4 9.27 -8.56 2.70
C LYS A 4 7.79 -8.62 2.38
N LEU A 5 7.36 -7.77 1.51
CA LEU A 5 5.97 -7.78 1.08
C LEU A 5 5.75 -8.86 0.04
N THR A 6 4.60 -9.52 0.10
CA THR A 6 4.23 -10.47 -0.93
C THR A 6 3.85 -9.69 -2.18
N PRO A 7 3.81 -10.33 -3.36
CA PRO A 7 3.40 -9.63 -4.56
C PRO A 7 2.01 -9.00 -4.45
N THR A 8 1.08 -9.66 -3.77
CA THR A 8 -0.24 -9.12 -3.57
C THR A 8 -0.21 -7.88 -2.68
N GLU A 9 0.57 -7.95 -1.60
CA GLU A 9 0.69 -6.81 -0.71
C GLU A 9 1.32 -5.62 -1.42
N LEU A 10 2.32 -5.85 -2.25
CA LEU A 10 2.93 -4.80 -3.01
C LEU A 10 1.94 -4.17 -3.98
N ARG A 11 1.13 -4.99 -4.61
CA ARG A 11 0.12 -4.51 -5.52
C ARG A 11 -0.89 -3.62 -4.81
N VAL A 12 -1.33 -4.04 -3.63
CA VAL A 12 -2.26 -3.25 -2.83
C VAL A 12 -1.60 -1.93 -2.42
N LEU A 13 -0.35 -1.98 -2.01
CA LEU A 13 0.37 -0.78 -1.60
C LEU A 13 0.44 0.23 -2.74
N LEU A 14 0.80 -0.22 -3.92
CA LEU A 14 0.90 0.67 -5.07
C LEU A 14 -0.47 1.22 -5.44
N ALA A 15 -1.51 0.42 -5.34
CA ALA A 15 -2.86 0.88 -5.64
C ALA A 15 -3.31 1.94 -4.64
N ILE A 16 -2.98 1.77 -3.38
CA ILE A 16 -3.31 2.74 -2.35
C ILE A 16 -2.65 4.08 -2.67
N VAL A 17 -1.41 4.04 -3.09
CA VAL A 17 -0.70 5.27 -3.42
C VAL A 17 -1.33 5.95 -4.63
N GLU A 18 -1.74 5.19 -5.62
CA GLU A 18 -2.29 5.78 -6.83
C GLU A 18 -3.73 6.21 -6.71
N VAL A 19 -4.54 5.39 -6.08
CA VAL A 19 -5.98 5.61 -6.05
C VAL A 19 -6.46 6.21 -4.76
N GLY A 20 -5.92 5.80 -3.66
CA GLY A 20 -6.17 6.43 -2.38
C GLY A 20 -7.03 5.64 -1.43
N GLY A 21 -8.26 5.39 -1.71
CA GLY A 21 -9.18 4.80 -0.75
C GLY A 21 -9.31 3.30 -0.87
N VAL A 22 -9.72 2.66 0.21
CA VAL A 22 -9.95 1.22 0.20
C VAL A 22 -11.02 0.83 -0.82
N PRO A 23 -12.18 1.50 -0.91
CA PRO A 23 -13.18 1.10 -1.89
C PRO A 23 -12.67 1.23 -3.32
N GLU A 24 -11.93 2.29 -3.59
CA GLU A 24 -11.40 2.51 -4.92
C GLU A 24 -10.36 1.46 -5.29
N VAL A 25 -9.53 1.08 -4.34
CA VAL A 25 -8.54 0.05 -4.55
C VAL A 25 -9.23 -1.29 -4.79
N ALA A 26 -10.26 -1.58 -4.00
CA ALA A 26 -11.01 -2.82 -4.17
C ALA A 26 -11.61 -2.91 -5.57
N THR A 27 -12.15 -1.82 -6.06
CA THR A 27 -12.71 -1.78 -7.39
C THR A 27 -11.62 -1.98 -8.45
N ALA A 28 -10.50 -1.30 -8.27
CA ALA A 28 -9.41 -1.39 -9.23
C ALA A 28 -8.81 -2.79 -9.30
N LEU A 29 -8.76 -3.49 -8.18
CA LEU A 29 -8.20 -4.83 -8.15
C LEU A 29 -9.24 -5.92 -8.37
N GLY A 30 -10.52 -5.58 -8.37
CA GLY A 30 -11.57 -6.55 -8.57
C GLY A 30 -11.79 -7.47 -7.38
N VAL A 31 -11.62 -6.96 -6.19
CA VAL A 31 -11.78 -7.74 -4.95
C VAL A 31 -12.68 -7.01 -3.98
N ALA A 32 -13.05 -7.67 -2.89
CA ALA A 32 -13.90 -7.07 -1.88
C ALA A 32 -13.13 -6.06 -1.04
N ASP A 33 -13.85 -5.08 -0.48
CA ASP A 33 -13.25 -4.09 0.39
C ASP A 33 -12.57 -4.74 1.59
N THR A 34 -13.18 -5.78 2.15
CA THR A 34 -12.61 -6.47 3.31
C THR A 34 -11.28 -7.11 2.96
N THR A 35 -11.13 -7.60 1.73
CA THR A 35 -9.87 -8.18 1.29
C THR A 35 -8.79 -7.12 1.24
N VAL A 36 -9.10 -5.95 0.70
CA VAL A 36 -8.16 -4.85 0.65
C VAL A 36 -7.80 -4.41 2.05
N ARG A 37 -8.80 -4.29 2.92
CA ARG A 37 -8.58 -3.85 4.29
C ARG A 37 -7.64 -4.79 5.03
N THR A 38 -7.78 -6.09 4.81
CA THR A 38 -6.91 -7.07 5.44
C THR A 38 -5.47 -6.86 4.97
N HIS A 39 -5.27 -6.66 3.68
CA HIS A 39 -3.94 -6.44 3.16
C HIS A 39 -3.34 -5.12 3.66
N VAL A 40 -4.16 -4.09 3.77
CA VAL A 40 -3.70 -2.80 4.27
C VAL A 40 -3.25 -2.95 5.73
N ASN A 41 -4.01 -3.68 6.53
CA ASN A 41 -3.63 -3.91 7.92
C ASN A 41 -2.30 -4.63 8.00
N ARG A 42 -2.07 -5.61 7.13
CA ARG A 42 -0.80 -6.32 7.11
C ARG A 42 0.34 -5.40 6.70
N LEU A 43 0.07 -4.49 5.76
CA LEU A 43 1.08 -3.53 5.35
C LEU A 43 1.45 -2.64 6.53
N PHE A 44 0.47 -2.19 7.30
CA PHE A 44 0.74 -1.36 8.46
C PHE A 44 1.61 -2.12 9.46
N GLU A 45 1.31 -3.39 9.68
CA GLU A 45 2.07 -4.20 10.61
C GLU A 45 3.51 -4.38 10.14
N LYS A 46 3.69 -4.66 8.85
CA LYS A 46 5.01 -4.93 8.32
C LYS A 46 5.88 -3.69 8.20
N THR A 47 5.28 -2.57 7.87
CA THR A 47 6.05 -1.35 7.69
C THR A 47 6.15 -0.51 8.95
N GLY A 48 5.31 -0.80 9.93
CA GLY A 48 5.34 -0.02 11.17
C GLY A 48 4.64 1.31 11.09
N VAL A 49 4.07 1.66 9.96
CA VAL A 49 3.34 2.92 9.86
C VAL A 49 1.93 2.73 10.36
N LYS A 50 1.29 3.79 10.79
CA LYS A 50 -0.03 3.71 11.36
C LYS A 50 -1.11 4.44 10.58
N ARG A 51 -0.73 5.21 9.58
CA ARG A 51 -1.70 5.92 8.80
C ARG A 51 -1.39 5.77 7.33
N GLN A 52 -2.44 5.85 6.52
CA GLN A 52 -2.30 5.71 5.09
C GLN A 52 -1.38 6.77 4.50
N ALA A 53 -1.43 7.98 5.01
CA ALA A 53 -0.55 9.04 4.54
C ALA A 53 0.92 8.67 4.75
N ASP A 54 1.22 7.98 5.84
CA ASP A 54 2.58 7.55 6.10
C ASP A 54 3.00 6.46 5.13
N LEU A 55 2.07 5.61 4.69
CA LEU A 55 2.37 4.60 3.70
C LEU A 55 2.74 5.26 2.38
N VAL A 56 2.02 6.31 2.01
CA VAL A 56 2.31 7.04 0.78
C VAL A 56 3.71 7.64 0.85
N LYS A 57 4.07 8.21 1.99
CA LYS A 57 5.40 8.77 2.16
C LYS A 57 6.47 7.71 2.07
N LEU A 58 6.22 6.56 2.62
CA LEU A 58 7.16 5.46 2.58
C LEU A 58 7.44 5.05 1.15
N VAL A 59 6.41 4.91 0.36
CA VAL A 59 6.56 4.51 -1.03
C VAL A 59 7.27 5.61 -1.83
N ALA A 60 6.94 6.86 -1.56
CA ALA A 60 7.58 7.96 -2.25
C ALA A 60 9.09 7.95 -1.99
N GLY A 61 9.47 7.64 -0.77
CA GLY A 61 10.88 7.57 -0.43
C GLY A 61 11.61 6.44 -1.13
N TYR A 62 10.89 5.36 -1.44
CA TYR A 62 11.51 4.25 -2.13
C TYR A 62 11.46 4.42 -3.63
N ALA A 63 10.34 4.94 -4.12
CA ALA A 63 10.07 4.93 -5.54
C ALA A 63 10.66 6.07 -6.32
N THR A 64 11.20 7.07 -5.67
CA THR A 64 11.70 8.21 -6.36
C THR A 64 13.09 8.50 -6.10
N PRO A 65 13.94 7.61 -6.31
CA PRO A 65 15.31 7.83 -5.96
C PRO A 65 15.89 8.90 -6.82
N LEU A 66 15.41 9.07 -7.97
CA LEU A 66 15.99 9.95 -8.77
C LEU A 66 15.62 11.23 -8.58
N ALA A 67 14.69 11.36 -8.02
CA ALA A 67 14.37 12.64 -7.76
C ALA A 67 15.50 13.31 -7.19
N ARG A 68 16.07 12.94 -7.24
CA ARG A 68 16.97 13.51 -6.81
C ARG A 68 17.48 13.73 -7.26
#